data_c7a250a4936a0ab85ed3cdedf5decec5
#
_entry.id   c7a250a4936a0ab85ed3cdedf5decec5
#
_cell.length_a   1.000
_cell.length_b   1.000
_cell.length_c   1.000
_cell.angle_alpha   90.00
_cell.angle_beta   90.00
_cell.angle_gamma   90.00
#
_symmetry.space_group_name_H-M   'P 1'
#
loop_
_entity.id
_entity.type
_entity.pdbx_description
1 polymer ?
#
loop_
_entity_poly.entity_id
_entity_poly.type
_entity_poly.pdbx_seq_one_letter_code
_entity_poly.pdbx_strand_id
1 'polypeptide(L)'
;MAKLLVADDEEKIREMLGKYALHEGHEVTLASNGSEALQLFKNGDFDLVILDVMMPEMDGYEALKRMKEIRDVPCIFLTALGQEYDRIYGFDIGAEDYVTKPFSLKELMMRIKVILKRESRECNKIIVKDLVVDEGAHTVTLNGERVEMDNKEYELLLYLIINRGNALTRQSIISKVWGYEYDSDDRTLDTHMKLLRKDLKEYGNYITTIRGVGYRFEKED
;
A
#
# COMPACT_ATOMS: atom_id res chain seq x y z
N MET A 1 6.12 2.11 8.97
CA MET A 1 6.59 3.46 9.33
C MET A 1 6.47 4.30 8.08
N ALA A 2 5.71 5.38 8.10
CA ALA A 2 5.50 6.25 6.94
C ALA A 2 5.94 7.69 7.29
N LYS A 3 6.31 8.48 6.27
CA LYS A 3 6.71 9.88 6.41
C LYS A 3 5.54 10.77 6.07
N LEU A 4 5.06 11.53 7.04
CA LEU A 4 3.91 12.41 6.92
C LEU A 4 4.36 13.88 6.90
N LEU A 5 3.79 14.67 5.98
CA LEU A 5 3.90 16.12 6.02
C LEU A 5 2.56 16.68 6.49
N VAL A 6 2.57 17.48 7.55
CA VAL A 6 1.36 18.07 8.15
C VAL A 6 1.48 19.59 8.09
N ALA A 7 0.53 20.25 7.43
CA ALA A 7 0.46 21.70 7.37
C ALA A 7 -0.89 22.20 7.92
N ASP A 8 -0.83 23.09 8.89
CA ASP A 8 -1.99 23.74 9.52
C ASP A 8 -1.47 25.06 10.13
N ASP A 9 -2.20 26.15 10.05
CA ASP A 9 -1.75 27.43 10.61
C ASP A 9 -1.90 27.49 12.14
N GLU A 10 -2.76 26.65 12.72
CA GLU A 10 -2.93 26.51 14.16
C GLU A 10 -1.83 25.63 14.80
N GLU A 11 -0.90 26.25 15.52
CA GLU A 11 0.22 25.56 16.20
C GLU A 11 -0.24 24.39 17.08
N LYS A 12 -1.34 24.58 17.83
CA LYS A 12 -1.88 23.53 18.72
C LYS A 12 -2.32 22.29 17.95
N ILE A 13 -2.92 22.47 16.76
CA ILE A 13 -3.36 21.38 15.89
C ILE A 13 -2.13 20.67 15.33
N ARG A 14 -1.15 21.40 14.80
CA ARG A 14 0.10 20.83 14.31
C ARG A 14 0.82 19.98 15.36
N GLU A 15 1.01 20.55 16.58
CA GLU A 15 1.66 19.81 17.66
C GLU A 15 0.89 18.56 18.07
N MET A 16 -0.42 18.65 18.17
CA MET A 16 -1.28 17.55 18.56
C MET A 16 -1.19 16.42 17.51
N LEU A 17 -1.29 16.76 16.22
CA LEU A 17 -1.17 15.82 15.11
C LEU A 17 0.22 15.18 15.08
N GLY A 18 1.27 15.99 15.22
CA GLY A 18 2.65 15.52 15.23
C GLY A 18 2.92 14.53 16.36
N LYS A 19 2.54 14.85 17.59
CA LYS A 19 2.72 13.98 18.76
C LYS A 19 1.96 12.65 18.61
N TYR A 20 0.72 12.71 18.10
CA TYR A 20 -0.09 11.51 17.94
C TYR A 20 0.42 10.61 16.82
N ALA A 21 0.81 11.18 15.68
CA ALA A 21 1.34 10.41 14.55
C ALA A 21 2.71 9.77 14.88
N LEU A 22 3.57 10.48 15.64
CA LEU A 22 4.81 9.89 16.18
C LEU A 22 4.52 8.72 17.14
N HIS A 23 3.49 8.83 17.98
CA HIS A 23 3.07 7.73 18.86
C HIS A 23 2.58 6.50 18.07
N GLU A 24 1.93 6.71 16.92
CA GLU A 24 1.49 5.63 16.02
C GLU A 24 2.65 5.06 15.16
N GLY A 25 3.88 5.55 15.33
CA GLY A 25 5.08 5.03 14.66
C GLY A 25 5.37 5.61 13.28
N HIS A 26 4.86 6.82 12.97
CA HIS A 26 5.15 7.56 11.76
C HIS A 26 6.26 8.60 11.98
N GLU A 27 6.99 8.96 10.93
CA GLU A 27 7.82 10.17 10.90
C GLU A 27 6.94 11.35 10.49
N VAL A 28 7.13 12.52 11.15
CA VAL A 28 6.27 13.68 10.89
C VAL A 28 7.11 14.93 10.71
N THR A 29 6.84 15.63 9.62
CA THR A 29 7.35 16.98 9.35
C THR A 29 6.18 17.96 9.41
N LEU A 30 6.35 19.07 10.14
CA LEU A 30 5.32 20.07 10.37
C LEU A 30 5.61 21.34 9.57
N ALA A 31 4.55 21.95 9.02
CA ALA A 31 4.58 23.24 8.32
C ALA A 31 3.48 24.14 8.86
N SER A 32 3.71 25.45 8.90
CA SER A 32 2.78 26.47 9.41
C SER A 32 1.88 27.09 8.33
N ASN A 33 2.17 26.83 7.06
CA ASN A 33 1.40 27.31 5.92
C ASN A 33 1.73 26.48 4.66
N GLY A 34 0.98 26.72 3.57
CA GLY A 34 1.17 25.98 2.32
C GLY A 34 2.51 26.25 1.63
N SER A 35 3.07 27.46 1.77
CA SER A 35 4.38 27.83 1.17
C SER A 35 5.51 27.03 1.82
N GLU A 36 5.52 26.94 3.14
CA GLU A 36 6.48 26.13 3.90
C GLU A 36 6.32 24.64 3.59
N ALA A 37 5.05 24.16 3.56
CA ALA A 37 4.75 22.79 3.20
C ALA A 37 5.29 22.40 1.81
N LEU A 38 5.08 23.25 0.80
CA LEU A 38 5.60 23.05 -0.54
C LEU A 38 7.14 23.05 -0.59
N GLN A 39 7.79 23.91 0.17
CA GLN A 39 9.24 23.95 0.26
C GLN A 39 9.82 22.66 0.90
N LEU A 40 9.21 22.20 1.98
CA LEU A 40 9.57 20.95 2.64
C LEU A 40 9.33 19.75 1.72
N PHE A 41 8.20 19.75 0.99
CA PHE A 41 7.85 18.71 0.05
C PHE A 41 8.87 18.57 -1.10
N LYS A 42 9.41 19.68 -1.61
CA LYS A 42 10.45 19.69 -2.66
C LYS A 42 11.76 19.01 -2.20
N ASN A 43 12.07 19.13 -0.92
CA ASN A 43 13.34 18.69 -0.36
C ASN A 43 13.29 17.35 0.39
N GLY A 44 12.10 16.79 0.58
CA GLY A 44 11.89 15.54 1.32
C GLY A 44 10.98 14.57 0.57
N ASP A 45 11.03 13.30 0.96
CA ASP A 45 10.09 12.28 0.49
C ASP A 45 9.02 12.05 1.54
N PHE A 46 7.76 12.13 1.12
CA PHE A 46 6.59 11.94 1.99
C PHE A 46 5.64 10.92 1.36
N ASP A 47 5.11 10.04 2.20
CA ASP A 47 4.17 8.99 1.82
C ASP A 47 2.73 9.50 1.83
N LEU A 48 2.45 10.58 2.57
CA LEU A 48 1.13 11.23 2.64
C LEU A 48 1.28 12.66 3.16
N VAL A 49 0.46 13.57 2.61
CA VAL A 49 0.36 14.94 3.10
C VAL A 49 -1.00 15.20 3.76
N ILE A 50 -1.01 15.98 4.83
CA ILE A 50 -2.21 16.43 5.53
C ILE A 50 -2.17 17.95 5.51
N LEU A 51 -3.13 18.57 4.85
CA LEU A 51 -3.16 20.01 4.63
C LEU A 51 -4.44 20.61 5.20
N ASP A 52 -4.32 21.63 6.03
CA ASP A 52 -5.47 22.51 6.26
C ASP A 52 -5.81 23.24 4.97
N VAL A 53 -7.09 23.35 4.69
CA VAL A 53 -7.58 24.11 3.54
C VAL A 53 -7.28 25.60 3.70
N MET A 54 -7.57 26.15 4.89
CA MET A 54 -7.51 27.58 5.15
C MET A 54 -6.19 27.95 5.85
N MET A 55 -5.16 28.24 5.08
CA MET A 55 -3.87 28.69 5.60
C MET A 55 -3.48 30.06 5.01
N PRO A 56 -2.71 30.90 5.74
CA PRO A 56 -2.19 32.16 5.21
C PRO A 56 -1.12 31.90 4.13
N GLU A 57 -0.85 32.92 3.30
CA GLU A 57 0.12 32.94 2.20
C GLU A 57 -0.23 32.01 1.03
N MET A 58 -0.41 30.73 1.28
CA MET A 58 -0.79 29.71 0.32
C MET A 58 -1.76 28.74 0.99
N ASP A 59 -2.96 28.64 0.44
CA ASP A 59 -3.96 27.69 0.94
C ASP A 59 -3.61 26.24 0.61
N GLY A 60 -4.34 25.30 1.23
CA GLY A 60 -4.07 23.86 1.07
C GLY A 60 -4.31 23.36 -0.35
N TYR A 61 -5.27 23.95 -1.08
CA TYR A 61 -5.58 23.55 -2.45
C TYR A 61 -4.46 23.91 -3.42
N GLU A 62 -3.99 25.16 -3.33
CA GLU A 62 -2.87 25.62 -4.14
C GLU A 62 -1.59 24.88 -3.81
N ALA A 63 -1.36 24.58 -2.52
CA ALA A 63 -0.22 23.77 -2.08
C ALA A 63 -0.26 22.38 -2.70
N LEU A 64 -1.39 21.65 -2.61
CA LEU A 64 -1.53 20.33 -3.20
C LEU A 64 -1.34 20.34 -4.71
N LYS A 65 -1.97 21.30 -5.41
CA LYS A 65 -1.84 21.42 -6.86
C LYS A 65 -0.38 21.52 -7.28
N ARG A 66 0.39 22.39 -6.62
CA ARG A 66 1.83 22.56 -6.90
C ARG A 66 2.67 21.36 -6.49
N MET A 67 2.29 20.65 -5.42
CA MET A 67 2.95 19.39 -5.03
C MET A 67 2.76 18.31 -6.09
N LYS A 68 1.54 18.17 -6.63
CA LYS A 68 1.22 17.19 -7.69
C LYS A 68 1.90 17.50 -9.04
N GLU A 69 2.26 18.74 -9.31
CA GLU A 69 3.11 19.10 -10.47
C GLU A 69 4.55 18.57 -10.33
N ILE A 70 5.02 18.31 -9.10
CA ILE A 70 6.37 17.81 -8.82
C ILE A 70 6.38 16.28 -8.80
N ARG A 71 5.49 15.70 -8.00
CA ARG A 71 5.24 14.25 -7.92
C ARG A 71 3.87 13.98 -7.32
N ASP A 72 3.29 12.85 -7.67
CA ASP A 72 2.04 12.42 -7.05
C ASP A 72 2.26 12.03 -5.58
N VAL A 73 1.32 12.43 -4.73
CA VAL A 73 1.31 12.13 -3.29
C VAL A 73 -0.13 12.13 -2.79
N PRO A 74 -0.53 11.13 -2.00
CA PRO A 74 -1.86 11.11 -1.40
C PRO A 74 -2.02 12.26 -0.39
N CYS A 75 -3.20 12.87 -0.39
CA CYS A 75 -3.52 14.02 0.44
C CYS A 75 -4.82 13.83 1.22
N ILE A 76 -4.81 14.21 2.49
CA ILE A 76 -6.01 14.42 3.30
C ILE A 76 -6.14 15.92 3.59
N PHE A 77 -7.28 16.50 3.26
CA PHE A 77 -7.58 17.85 3.68
C PHE A 77 -8.24 17.88 5.06
N LEU A 78 -7.81 18.85 5.88
CA LEU A 78 -8.53 19.28 7.09
C LEU A 78 -9.33 20.54 6.74
N THR A 79 -10.61 20.57 7.06
CA THR A 79 -11.49 21.69 6.68
C THR A 79 -12.47 22.04 7.78
N ALA A 80 -12.85 23.31 7.90
CA ALA A 80 -13.94 23.74 8.77
C ALA A 80 -15.30 23.32 8.17
N LEU A 81 -16.27 23.01 9.01
CA LEU A 81 -17.64 22.64 8.62
C LEU A 81 -18.29 23.72 7.74
N GLY A 82 -18.79 23.38 6.55
CA GLY A 82 -19.80 24.17 5.85
C GLY A 82 -19.66 24.41 4.36
N GLN A 83 -18.65 23.88 3.68
CA GLN A 83 -18.49 24.15 2.25
C GLN A 83 -18.53 22.87 1.41
N GLU A 84 -19.73 22.47 1.00
CA GLU A 84 -19.94 21.33 0.08
C GLU A 84 -19.23 21.56 -1.27
N TYR A 85 -19.11 22.81 -1.71
CA TYR A 85 -18.37 23.19 -2.92
C TYR A 85 -16.86 22.96 -2.79
N ASP A 86 -16.27 23.18 -1.63
CA ASP A 86 -14.83 22.98 -1.40
C ASP A 86 -14.44 21.50 -1.46
N ARG A 87 -15.35 20.61 -1.05
CA ARG A 87 -15.14 19.15 -1.12
C ARG A 87 -15.12 18.66 -2.56
N ILE A 88 -16.01 19.16 -3.41
CA ILE A 88 -16.08 18.81 -4.84
C ILE A 88 -14.81 19.28 -5.55
N TYR A 89 -14.42 20.54 -5.34
CA TYR A 89 -13.20 21.10 -5.93
C TYR A 89 -11.93 20.36 -5.52
N GLY A 90 -11.83 19.94 -4.28
CA GLY A 90 -10.64 19.25 -3.81
C GLY A 90 -10.53 17.81 -4.30
N PHE A 91 -11.65 17.11 -4.55
CA PHE A 91 -11.60 15.82 -5.24
C PHE A 91 -11.16 15.97 -6.70
N ASP A 92 -11.54 17.06 -7.37
CA ASP A 92 -11.10 17.34 -8.74
C ASP A 92 -9.58 17.58 -8.85
N ILE A 93 -8.94 18.11 -7.79
CA ILE A 93 -7.47 18.25 -7.73
C ILE A 93 -6.77 17.02 -7.18
N GLY A 94 -7.51 15.95 -6.89
CA GLY A 94 -6.99 14.63 -6.56
C GLY A 94 -6.62 14.42 -5.09
N ALA A 95 -7.39 14.94 -4.15
CA ALA A 95 -7.29 14.54 -2.75
C ALA A 95 -7.96 13.17 -2.52
N GLU A 96 -7.39 12.35 -1.63
CA GLU A 96 -7.93 11.04 -1.28
C GLU A 96 -9.03 11.11 -0.23
N ASP A 97 -9.00 12.10 0.67
CA ASP A 97 -10.01 12.21 1.73
C ASP A 97 -10.11 13.64 2.30
N TYR A 98 -11.22 13.88 3.01
CA TYR A 98 -11.54 15.12 3.71
C TYR A 98 -11.97 14.82 5.14
N VAL A 99 -11.39 15.56 6.08
CA VAL A 99 -11.73 15.46 7.49
C VAL A 99 -12.15 16.82 8.02
N THR A 100 -13.38 16.90 8.53
CA THR A 100 -13.94 18.16 9.05
C THR A 100 -13.47 18.42 10.48
N LYS A 101 -13.06 19.65 10.76
CA LYS A 101 -12.77 20.15 12.11
C LYS A 101 -14.10 20.44 12.84
N PRO A 102 -14.28 20.01 14.12
CA PRO A 102 -13.36 19.25 14.96
C PRO A 102 -13.37 17.74 14.61
N PHE A 103 -12.21 17.10 14.65
CA PHE A 103 -12.04 15.70 14.30
C PHE A 103 -11.45 14.85 15.44
N SER A 104 -11.64 13.56 15.35
CA SER A 104 -10.98 12.58 16.21
C SER A 104 -9.61 12.21 15.65
N LEU A 105 -8.55 12.34 16.45
CA LEU A 105 -7.20 11.90 16.07
C LEU A 105 -7.15 10.42 15.68
N LYS A 106 -7.88 9.60 16.46
CA LYS A 106 -7.97 8.16 16.16
C LYS A 106 -8.61 7.89 14.80
N GLU A 107 -9.67 8.64 14.46
CA GLU A 107 -10.32 8.52 13.14
C GLU A 107 -9.38 8.94 12.03
N LEU A 108 -8.69 10.07 12.16
CA LEU A 108 -7.73 10.55 11.18
C LEU A 108 -6.60 9.53 10.95
N MET A 109 -6.04 8.93 12.02
CA MET A 109 -5.02 7.89 11.87
C MET A 109 -5.54 6.62 11.19
N MET A 110 -6.81 6.25 11.41
CA MET A 110 -7.42 5.14 10.68
C MET A 110 -7.54 5.44 9.18
N ARG A 111 -7.90 6.66 8.82
CA ARG A 111 -7.98 7.11 7.40
C ARG A 111 -6.60 7.13 6.74
N ILE A 112 -5.59 7.68 7.41
CA ILE A 112 -4.19 7.64 6.98
C ILE A 112 -3.76 6.20 6.72
N LYS A 113 -4.01 5.29 7.66
CA LYS A 113 -3.66 3.87 7.51
C LYS A 113 -4.33 3.20 6.30
N VAL A 114 -5.59 3.55 6.02
CA VAL A 114 -6.32 3.02 4.85
C VAL A 114 -5.71 3.53 3.56
N ILE A 115 -5.38 4.83 3.48
CA ILE A 115 -4.76 5.45 2.29
C ILE A 115 -3.37 4.85 2.06
N LEU A 116 -2.50 4.86 3.05
CA LEU A 116 -1.16 4.28 2.95
C LEU A 116 -1.17 2.79 2.57
N LYS A 117 -2.20 2.06 3.01
CA LYS A 117 -2.39 0.66 2.60
C LYS A 117 -2.83 0.52 1.14
N ARG A 118 -3.59 1.48 0.59
CA ARG A 118 -3.96 1.52 -0.85
C ARG A 118 -2.74 1.83 -1.70
N GLU A 119 -1.98 2.86 -1.34
CA GLU A 119 -0.71 3.22 -1.99
C GLU A 119 0.30 2.05 -1.99
N SER A 120 0.45 1.38 -0.83
CA SER A 120 1.29 0.18 -0.77
C SER A 120 0.74 -0.98 -1.62
N ARG A 121 -0.56 -1.01 -1.97
CA ARG A 121 -1.13 -2.00 -2.89
C ARG A 121 -0.87 -1.68 -4.36
N GLU A 122 -0.78 -0.39 -4.75
CA GLU A 122 -0.34 -0.02 -6.10
C GLU A 122 1.15 -0.30 -6.31
N CYS A 123 1.95 -0.33 -5.23
CA CYS A 123 3.35 -0.77 -5.22
C CYS A 123 3.53 -2.29 -5.03
N ASN A 124 2.46 -3.06 -4.87
CA ASN A 124 2.52 -4.50 -4.58
C ASN A 124 2.64 -5.37 -5.84
N LYS A 125 3.46 -4.94 -6.79
CA LYS A 125 3.90 -5.82 -7.88
C LYS A 125 5.16 -6.55 -7.45
N ILE A 126 5.05 -7.85 -7.30
CA ILE A 126 6.21 -8.71 -7.12
C ILE A 126 6.73 -9.06 -8.50
N ILE A 127 7.93 -8.58 -8.83
CA ILE A 127 8.56 -8.79 -10.13
C ILE A 127 9.71 -9.78 -9.94
N VAL A 128 9.69 -10.85 -10.74
CA VAL A 128 10.75 -11.84 -10.86
C VAL A 128 11.01 -12.01 -12.35
N LYS A 129 11.98 -11.26 -12.88
CA LYS A 129 12.22 -11.08 -14.33
C LYS A 129 10.93 -10.64 -15.04
N ASP A 130 10.42 -11.49 -15.95
CA ASP A 130 9.22 -11.22 -16.74
C ASP A 130 7.93 -11.74 -16.08
N LEU A 131 8.03 -12.39 -14.90
CA LEU A 131 6.90 -12.78 -14.09
C LEU A 131 6.53 -11.62 -13.16
N VAL A 132 5.33 -11.10 -13.32
CA VAL A 132 4.78 -10.04 -12.47
C VAL A 132 3.52 -10.55 -11.79
N VAL A 133 3.52 -10.53 -10.46
CA VAL A 133 2.35 -10.80 -9.62
C VAL A 133 1.87 -9.47 -9.06
N ASP A 134 0.72 -9.03 -9.49
CA ASP A 134 0.08 -7.79 -9.02
C ASP A 134 -0.96 -8.13 -7.95
N GLU A 135 -0.61 -7.88 -6.68
CA GLU A 135 -1.50 -8.16 -5.55
C GLU A 135 -2.73 -7.24 -5.55
N GLY A 136 -2.58 -5.99 -6.01
CA GLY A 136 -3.66 -5.02 -6.06
C GLY A 136 -4.73 -5.38 -7.09
N ALA A 137 -4.29 -5.76 -8.28
CA ALA A 137 -5.17 -6.20 -9.37
C ALA A 137 -5.56 -7.67 -9.29
N HIS A 138 -4.95 -8.47 -8.40
CA HIS A 138 -5.13 -9.92 -8.29
C HIS A 138 -4.86 -10.63 -9.62
N THR A 139 -3.74 -10.25 -10.27
CA THR A 139 -3.37 -10.76 -11.59
C THR A 139 -1.93 -11.23 -11.63
N VAL A 140 -1.67 -12.17 -12.54
CA VAL A 140 -0.33 -12.64 -12.85
C VAL A 140 -0.08 -12.45 -14.35
N THR A 141 1.07 -11.88 -14.69
CA THR A 141 1.51 -11.76 -16.07
C THR A 141 2.89 -12.39 -16.26
N LEU A 142 3.09 -12.99 -17.41
CA LEU A 142 4.35 -13.59 -17.83
C LEU A 142 4.71 -13.06 -19.21
N ASN A 143 5.86 -12.43 -19.36
CA ASN A 143 6.26 -11.74 -20.60
C ASN A 143 5.21 -10.70 -21.08
N GLY A 144 4.49 -10.05 -20.13
CA GLY A 144 3.43 -9.10 -20.44
C GLY A 144 2.08 -9.72 -20.78
N GLU A 145 1.98 -11.05 -20.94
CA GLU A 145 0.74 -11.77 -21.18
C GLU A 145 0.11 -12.24 -19.87
N ARG A 146 -1.21 -12.09 -19.75
CA ARG A 146 -1.95 -12.54 -18.56
C ARG A 146 -1.94 -14.07 -18.48
N VAL A 147 -1.59 -14.58 -17.29
CA VAL A 147 -1.70 -16.01 -16.98
C VAL A 147 -3.04 -16.25 -16.29
N GLU A 148 -3.88 -17.07 -16.89
CA GLU A 148 -5.15 -17.50 -16.30
C GLU A 148 -4.86 -18.61 -15.26
N MET A 149 -5.30 -18.41 -14.03
CA MET A 149 -5.22 -19.39 -12.96
C MET A 149 -6.40 -19.24 -12.01
N ASP A 150 -6.71 -20.28 -11.28
CA ASP A 150 -7.75 -20.21 -10.27
C ASP A 150 -7.28 -19.46 -9.00
N ASN A 151 -8.22 -19.13 -8.12
CA ASN A 151 -7.91 -18.37 -6.90
C ASN A 151 -6.92 -19.10 -5.98
N LYS A 152 -6.98 -20.45 -5.93
CA LYS A 152 -6.07 -21.23 -5.09
C LYS A 152 -4.66 -21.32 -5.67
N GLU A 153 -4.54 -21.37 -6.97
CA GLU A 153 -3.27 -21.30 -7.69
C GLU A 153 -2.61 -19.92 -7.48
N TYR A 154 -3.41 -18.84 -7.57
CA TYR A 154 -2.94 -17.49 -7.29
C TYR A 154 -2.45 -17.35 -5.84
N GLU A 155 -3.26 -17.74 -4.85
CA GLU A 155 -2.88 -17.69 -3.43
C GLU A 155 -1.61 -18.53 -3.15
N LEU A 156 -1.50 -19.69 -3.79
CA LEU A 156 -0.34 -20.57 -3.68
C LEU A 156 0.92 -19.91 -4.25
N LEU A 157 0.84 -19.35 -5.47
CA LEU A 157 1.94 -18.60 -6.07
C LEU A 157 2.37 -17.42 -5.20
N LEU A 158 1.41 -16.61 -4.77
CA LEU A 158 1.66 -15.44 -3.96
C LEU A 158 2.37 -15.82 -2.66
N TYR A 159 1.92 -16.86 -1.97
CA TYR A 159 2.55 -17.32 -0.73
C TYR A 159 3.98 -17.83 -0.96
N LEU A 160 4.20 -18.57 -2.03
CA LEU A 160 5.53 -19.08 -2.40
C LEU A 160 6.50 -17.94 -2.74
N ILE A 161 6.07 -16.96 -3.57
CA ILE A 161 6.93 -15.90 -4.09
C ILE A 161 7.27 -14.84 -3.03
N ILE A 162 6.35 -14.54 -2.10
CA ILE A 162 6.64 -13.68 -0.94
C ILE A 162 7.70 -14.30 -0.04
N ASN A 163 7.67 -15.63 0.10
CA ASN A 163 8.61 -16.38 0.93
C ASN A 163 9.79 -16.96 0.13
N ARG A 164 10.10 -16.41 -1.04
CA ARG A 164 11.16 -16.93 -1.93
C ARG A 164 12.49 -17.12 -1.21
N GLY A 165 13.15 -18.22 -1.51
CA GLY A 165 14.39 -18.66 -0.87
C GLY A 165 14.19 -19.45 0.43
N ASN A 166 12.99 -19.45 1.02
CA ASN A 166 12.68 -20.22 2.22
C ASN A 166 11.94 -21.52 1.86
N ALA A 167 12.32 -22.62 2.52
CA ALA A 167 11.56 -23.87 2.41
C ALA A 167 10.29 -23.79 3.24
N LEU A 168 9.14 -23.92 2.61
CA LEU A 168 7.82 -23.91 3.26
C LEU A 168 7.35 -25.35 3.46
N THR A 169 6.87 -25.64 4.66
CA THR A 169 6.32 -26.97 4.95
C THR A 169 4.97 -27.17 4.25
N ARG A 170 4.64 -28.42 3.93
CA ARG A 170 3.32 -28.76 3.34
C ARG A 170 2.18 -28.23 4.20
N GLN A 171 2.27 -28.41 5.51
CA GLN A 171 1.25 -27.96 6.45
C GLN A 171 1.10 -26.43 6.47
N SER A 172 2.23 -25.66 6.44
CA SER A 172 2.17 -24.21 6.40
C SER A 172 1.50 -23.69 5.12
N ILE A 173 1.76 -24.34 3.97
CA ILE A 173 1.14 -23.99 2.69
C ILE A 173 -0.37 -24.29 2.73
N ILE A 174 -0.75 -25.48 3.16
CA ILE A 174 -2.15 -25.90 3.26
C ILE A 174 -2.92 -24.97 4.20
N SER A 175 -2.43 -24.74 5.41
CA SER A 175 -3.09 -23.86 6.38
C SER A 175 -3.24 -22.43 5.87
N LYS A 176 -2.27 -21.92 5.10
CA LYS A 176 -2.32 -20.56 4.55
C LYS A 176 -3.29 -20.42 3.39
N VAL A 177 -3.33 -21.39 2.47
CA VAL A 177 -4.10 -21.31 1.22
C VAL A 177 -5.51 -21.86 1.37
N TRP A 178 -5.70 -22.90 2.18
CA TRP A 178 -7.01 -23.56 2.37
C TRP A 178 -7.63 -23.34 3.75
N GLY A 179 -6.84 -22.88 4.74
CA GLY A 179 -7.30 -22.67 6.12
C GLY A 179 -6.94 -23.81 7.07
N TYR A 180 -7.02 -23.53 8.37
CA TYR A 180 -6.61 -24.50 9.43
C TYR A 180 -7.58 -25.67 9.59
N GLU A 181 -8.83 -25.52 9.21
CA GLU A 181 -9.86 -26.56 9.33
C GLU A 181 -9.95 -27.46 8.08
N TYR A 182 -9.07 -27.23 7.11
CA TYR A 182 -9.08 -27.98 5.87
C TYR A 182 -8.41 -29.34 6.08
N ASP A 183 -9.21 -30.36 6.29
CA ASP A 183 -8.78 -31.77 6.38
C ASP A 183 -8.60 -32.33 4.96
N SER A 184 -7.54 -31.87 4.27
CA SER A 184 -7.29 -32.32 2.91
C SER A 184 -6.25 -33.44 2.86
N ASP A 185 -6.52 -34.41 2.01
CA ASP A 185 -5.49 -35.33 1.50
C ASP A 185 -4.31 -34.53 0.91
N ASP A 186 -3.08 -34.87 1.27
CA ASP A 186 -1.82 -34.29 0.77
C ASP A 186 -1.77 -34.18 -0.77
N ARG A 187 -2.58 -34.97 -1.48
CA ARG A 187 -2.73 -34.98 -2.93
C ARG A 187 -3.28 -33.69 -3.52
N THR A 188 -4.06 -32.93 -2.76
CA THR A 188 -4.64 -31.65 -3.24
C THR A 188 -3.54 -30.62 -3.50
N LEU A 189 -2.60 -30.47 -2.55
CA LEU A 189 -1.46 -29.55 -2.71
C LEU A 189 -0.60 -29.94 -3.92
N ASP A 190 -0.30 -31.25 -4.08
CA ASP A 190 0.54 -31.71 -5.20
C ASP A 190 -0.13 -31.48 -6.54
N THR A 191 -1.45 -31.60 -6.61
CA THR A 191 -2.24 -31.32 -7.82
C THR A 191 -2.15 -29.84 -8.21
N HIS A 192 -2.43 -28.92 -7.26
CA HIS A 192 -2.33 -27.49 -7.52
C HIS A 192 -0.88 -27.06 -7.81
N MET A 193 0.10 -27.68 -7.15
CA MET A 193 1.51 -27.41 -7.43
C MET A 193 1.92 -27.82 -8.84
N LYS A 194 1.37 -28.92 -9.34
CA LYS A 194 1.59 -29.39 -10.71
C LYS A 194 0.93 -28.46 -11.75
N LEU A 195 -0.29 -28.01 -11.48
CA LEU A 195 -1.00 -27.06 -12.35
C LEU A 195 -0.26 -25.72 -12.37
N LEU A 196 0.06 -25.15 -11.21
CA LEU A 196 0.80 -23.91 -11.08
C LEU A 196 2.14 -23.95 -11.85
N ARG A 197 2.92 -25.02 -11.73
CA ARG A 197 4.17 -25.18 -12.51
C ARG A 197 3.93 -25.18 -14.01
N LYS A 198 2.85 -25.80 -14.47
CA LYS A 198 2.48 -25.84 -15.87
C LYS A 198 2.11 -24.45 -16.40
N ASP A 199 1.31 -23.70 -15.64
CA ASP A 199 0.80 -22.40 -16.06
C ASP A 199 1.88 -21.31 -16.04
N LEU A 200 2.84 -21.45 -15.13
CA LEU A 200 4.03 -20.61 -15.07
C LEU A 200 5.10 -20.96 -16.11
N LYS A 201 4.89 -21.98 -16.94
CA LYS A 201 5.82 -22.40 -18.00
C LYS A 201 7.25 -22.59 -17.47
N GLU A 202 8.23 -21.88 -18.04
CA GLU A 202 9.64 -21.91 -17.60
C GLU A 202 9.85 -21.49 -16.13
N TYR A 203 9.02 -20.56 -15.64
CA TYR A 203 9.06 -20.10 -14.24
C TYR A 203 8.57 -21.16 -13.25
N GLY A 204 7.85 -22.18 -13.70
CA GLY A 204 7.52 -23.35 -12.90
C GLY A 204 8.75 -24.08 -12.34
N ASN A 205 9.91 -23.96 -13.01
CA ASN A 205 11.17 -24.54 -12.55
C ASN A 205 11.74 -23.83 -11.30
N TYR A 206 11.34 -22.59 -11.01
CA TYR A 206 11.70 -21.91 -9.77
C TYR A 206 11.01 -22.50 -8.54
N ILE A 207 9.95 -23.29 -8.73
CA ILE A 207 9.28 -23.99 -7.63
C ILE A 207 9.92 -25.37 -7.46
N THR A 208 10.80 -25.49 -6.49
CA THR A 208 11.50 -26.74 -6.18
C THR A 208 10.79 -27.52 -5.09
N THR A 209 10.87 -28.86 -5.17
CA THR A 209 10.37 -29.76 -4.11
C THR A 209 11.52 -30.08 -3.16
N ILE A 210 11.34 -29.76 -1.89
CA ILE A 210 12.27 -30.09 -0.82
C ILE A 210 11.78 -31.39 -0.15
N ARG A 211 12.47 -32.49 -0.45
CA ARG A 211 12.06 -33.82 0.03
C ARG A 211 11.94 -33.87 1.56
N GLY A 212 10.80 -34.38 2.05
CA GLY A 212 10.50 -34.48 3.48
C GLY A 212 10.10 -33.16 4.15
N VAL A 213 10.09 -32.03 3.43
CA VAL A 213 9.72 -30.71 3.96
C VAL A 213 8.49 -30.15 3.24
N GLY A 214 8.61 -29.89 1.93
CA GLY A 214 7.54 -29.25 1.16
C GLY A 214 8.09 -28.60 -0.11
N TYR A 215 7.88 -27.26 -0.27
CA TYR A 215 8.22 -26.54 -1.47
C TYR A 215 8.96 -25.23 -1.20
N ARG A 216 9.73 -24.76 -2.18
CA ARG A 216 10.43 -23.49 -2.15
C ARG A 216 10.35 -22.83 -3.53
N PHE A 217 10.07 -21.54 -3.56
CA PHE A 217 10.33 -20.71 -4.72
C PHE A 217 11.78 -20.21 -4.63
N GLU A 218 12.60 -20.51 -5.64
CA GLU A 218 14.03 -20.17 -5.59
C GLU A 218 14.24 -18.64 -5.64
N LYS A 219 15.30 -18.15 -4.99
CA LYS A 219 15.80 -16.80 -5.22
C LYS A 219 16.53 -16.79 -6.56
N GLU A 220 16.40 -15.68 -7.25
CA GLU A 220 17.33 -15.37 -8.32
C GLU A 220 18.71 -15.06 -7.73
N ASP A 221 19.74 -15.57 -8.37
CA ASP A 221 21.11 -15.11 -8.20
C ASP A 221 21.36 -13.83 -9.02
#